data_6559efe05c454486e8ffc07351ad5f78
#
_entry.id   6559efe05c454486e8ffc07351ad5f78
#
_cell.length_a   1.000
_cell.length_b   1.000
_cell.length_c   1.000
_cell.angle_alpha   90.00
_cell.angle_beta   90.00
_cell.angle_gamma   90.00
#
_symmetry.space_group_name_H-M   'P 1'
#
loop_
_entity.id
_entity.type
_entity.pdbx_description
1 polymer ?
#
loop_
_entity_poly.entity_id
_entity_poly.type
_entity_poly.pdbx_seq_one_letter_code
_entity_poly.pdbx_strand_id
1 'polypeptide(L)'
;TPELRQNAEGLIWVDIRSLTDTKLIELVGNGFQIHPLALEDVLNTHQRSKLEEYDNGLFFVLHNLRLDVENLDLVSEQIALFAGNNFVVSFQEDPDDTFAHIRKRTQEGLGRIRKKGSDYLAYALVDNIVDGYYILLDEIETQVLELEEMMYTNGSDPACKARIFDLKRVVNQFRHRLLPLRDAVARFYRTE
;
A
#
# COMPACT_ATOMS: atom_id res chain seq x y z
N THR A 1 -8.55 -20.68 -6.56
CA THR A 1 -8.77 -22.12 -6.28
C THR A 1 -7.50 -22.89 -6.67
N PRO A 2 -7.21 -24.04 -6.02
CA PRO A 2 -6.02 -24.87 -6.32
C PRO A 2 -5.89 -25.23 -7.81
N GLU A 3 -7.03 -25.40 -8.50
CA GLU A 3 -7.09 -25.72 -9.92
C GLU A 3 -6.56 -24.58 -10.83
N LEU A 4 -6.78 -23.33 -10.46
CA LEU A 4 -6.22 -22.17 -11.20
C LEU A 4 -4.69 -22.14 -11.12
N ARG A 5 -4.12 -22.55 -9.97
CA ARG A 5 -2.67 -22.59 -9.76
C ARG A 5 -2.00 -23.73 -10.56
N GLN A 6 -2.66 -24.89 -10.70
CA GLN A 6 -2.11 -26.06 -11.37
C GLN A 6 -2.14 -25.93 -12.90
N ASN A 7 -3.08 -25.19 -13.46
CA ASN A 7 -3.33 -25.09 -14.90
C ASN A 7 -2.87 -23.79 -15.55
N ALA A 8 -2.33 -22.83 -14.78
CA ALA A 8 -1.90 -21.55 -15.35
C ALA A 8 -0.45 -21.65 -15.86
N GLU A 9 -0.31 -21.68 -17.17
CA GLU A 9 0.95 -21.32 -17.84
C GLU A 9 1.12 -19.81 -17.73
N GLY A 10 1.74 -19.31 -16.64
CA GLY A 10 2.02 -17.89 -16.47
C GLY A 10 1.85 -17.34 -15.05
N LEU A 11 2.00 -16.03 -14.94
CA LEU A 11 1.86 -15.29 -13.71
C LEU A 11 0.38 -15.07 -13.36
N ILE A 12 0.00 -15.41 -12.14
CA ILE A 12 -1.36 -15.17 -11.61
C ILE A 12 -1.31 -13.96 -10.69
N TRP A 13 -2.19 -13.00 -10.89
CA TRP A 13 -2.47 -11.93 -9.93
C TRP A 13 -3.91 -12.03 -9.44
N VAL A 14 -4.06 -12.24 -8.14
CA VAL A 14 -5.35 -12.18 -7.44
C VAL A 14 -5.37 -10.91 -6.61
N ASP A 15 -6.41 -10.10 -6.80
CA ASP A 15 -6.58 -8.85 -6.06
C ASP A 15 -7.90 -8.87 -5.30
N ILE A 16 -7.80 -8.84 -3.97
CA ILE A 16 -8.94 -8.84 -3.04
C ILE A 16 -9.09 -7.42 -2.51
N ARG A 17 -10.26 -6.84 -2.71
CA ARG A 17 -10.64 -5.52 -2.22
C ARG A 17 -11.71 -5.65 -1.16
N SER A 18 -11.55 -4.92 -0.06
CA SER A 18 -12.30 -5.07 1.18
C SER A 18 -11.97 -6.36 1.93
N LEU A 19 -11.61 -6.21 3.19
CA LEU A 19 -11.27 -7.33 4.08
C LEU A 19 -12.47 -7.83 4.90
N THR A 20 -13.69 -7.47 4.51
CA THR A 20 -14.92 -7.81 5.24
C THR A 20 -15.32 -9.29 5.11
N ASP A 21 -14.98 -9.93 3.99
CA ASP A 21 -15.24 -11.37 3.76
C ASP A 21 -14.04 -12.22 4.18
N THR A 22 -13.93 -12.53 5.46
CA THR A 22 -12.85 -13.36 6.01
C THR A 22 -12.83 -14.77 5.42
N LYS A 23 -13.98 -15.33 5.00
CA LYS A 23 -14.04 -16.65 4.38
C LYS A 23 -13.41 -16.67 3.00
N LEU A 24 -13.60 -15.59 2.23
CA LEU A 24 -12.93 -15.42 0.95
C LEU A 24 -11.41 -15.32 1.14
N ILE A 25 -10.96 -14.56 2.13
CA ILE A 25 -9.54 -14.41 2.46
C ILE A 25 -8.92 -15.76 2.85
N GLU A 26 -9.57 -16.52 3.72
CA GLU A 26 -9.15 -17.87 4.09
C GLU A 26 -9.13 -18.83 2.89
N LEU A 27 -10.15 -18.80 2.04
CA LEU A 27 -10.24 -19.63 0.84
C LEU A 27 -9.08 -19.34 -0.12
N VAL A 28 -8.79 -18.07 -0.37
CA VAL A 28 -7.67 -17.67 -1.23
C VAL A 28 -6.35 -17.99 -0.55
N GLY A 29 -6.20 -17.71 0.73
CA GLY A 29 -4.99 -18.01 1.50
C GLY A 29 -4.65 -19.50 1.44
N ASN A 30 -5.62 -20.37 1.67
CA ASN A 30 -5.44 -21.82 1.57
C ASN A 30 -5.13 -22.27 0.14
N GLY A 31 -5.80 -21.67 -0.87
CA GLY A 31 -5.58 -21.98 -2.28
C GLY A 31 -4.18 -21.66 -2.78
N PHE A 32 -3.58 -20.61 -2.24
CA PHE A 32 -2.21 -20.16 -2.55
C PHE A 32 -1.17 -20.59 -1.51
N GLN A 33 -1.58 -21.35 -0.49
CA GLN A 33 -0.73 -21.84 0.61
C GLN A 33 -0.04 -20.68 1.36
N ILE A 34 -0.74 -19.58 1.53
CA ILE A 34 -0.27 -18.46 2.33
C ILE A 34 -0.25 -18.89 3.80
N HIS A 35 0.85 -18.58 4.50
CA HIS A 35 1.00 -18.97 5.89
C HIS A 35 -0.10 -18.35 6.78
N PRO A 36 -0.69 -19.09 7.74
CA PRO A 36 -1.76 -18.58 8.59
C PRO A 36 -1.42 -17.27 9.32
N LEU A 37 -0.18 -17.10 9.79
CA LEU A 37 0.28 -15.86 10.41
C LEU A 37 0.24 -14.66 9.44
N ALA A 38 0.56 -14.88 8.17
CA ALA A 38 0.44 -13.82 7.16
C ALA A 38 -1.03 -13.43 6.93
N LEU A 39 -1.96 -14.40 6.95
CA LEU A 39 -3.40 -14.13 6.85
C LEU A 39 -3.96 -13.42 8.09
N GLU A 40 -3.44 -13.73 9.28
CA GLU A 40 -3.76 -12.98 10.50
C GLU A 40 -3.33 -11.52 10.37
N ASP A 41 -2.13 -11.27 9.85
CA ASP A 41 -1.62 -9.92 9.62
C ASP A 41 -2.39 -9.18 8.52
N VAL A 42 -2.90 -9.86 7.49
CA VAL A 42 -3.81 -9.26 6.50
C VAL A 42 -5.05 -8.70 7.18
N LEU A 43 -5.64 -9.44 8.14
CA LEU A 43 -6.85 -9.03 8.84
C LEU A 43 -6.60 -8.02 9.96
N ASN A 44 -5.36 -7.88 10.42
CA ASN A 44 -4.98 -6.89 11.43
C ASN A 44 -4.47 -5.60 10.77
N THR A 45 -5.37 -4.68 10.47
CA THR A 45 -5.06 -3.44 9.72
C THR A 45 -4.29 -2.37 10.52
N HIS A 46 -3.88 -2.71 11.75
CA HIS A 46 -3.06 -1.82 12.60
C HIS A 46 -1.57 -2.17 12.58
N GLN A 47 -1.16 -3.06 11.70
CA GLN A 47 0.24 -3.46 11.54
C GLN A 47 1.12 -2.29 11.09
N ARG A 48 2.43 -2.41 11.36
CA ARG A 48 3.43 -1.52 10.74
C ARG A 48 3.84 -2.11 9.40
N SER A 49 4.28 -1.26 8.48
CA SER A 49 4.89 -1.74 7.24
C SER A 49 6.04 -2.68 7.55
N LYS A 50 6.02 -3.87 6.92
CA LYS A 50 7.01 -4.92 7.13
C LYS A 50 7.19 -5.79 5.90
N LEU A 51 8.33 -6.47 5.83
CA LEU A 51 8.60 -7.56 4.90
C LEU A 51 8.97 -8.80 5.71
N GLU A 52 8.31 -9.89 5.42
CA GLU A 52 8.59 -11.21 6.00
C GLU A 52 8.80 -12.24 4.89
N GLU A 53 9.77 -13.13 5.11
CA GLU A 53 10.07 -14.22 4.20
C GLU A 53 9.41 -15.50 4.71
N TYR A 54 8.72 -16.21 3.84
CA TYR A 54 8.13 -17.52 4.06
C TYR A 54 8.72 -18.52 3.07
N ASP A 55 8.68 -19.82 3.37
CA ASP A 55 9.25 -20.87 2.51
C ASP A 55 8.73 -20.82 1.05
N ASN A 56 7.54 -20.28 0.83
CA ASN A 56 6.87 -20.23 -0.47
C ASN A 56 6.68 -18.83 -1.05
N GLY A 57 7.25 -17.79 -0.43
CA GLY A 57 7.16 -16.43 -0.94
C GLY A 57 7.46 -15.32 0.06
N LEU A 58 7.29 -14.09 -0.40
CA LEU A 58 7.51 -12.87 0.36
C LEU A 58 6.16 -12.24 0.74
N PHE A 59 6.05 -11.83 1.98
CA PHE A 59 4.87 -11.15 2.50
C PHE A 59 5.21 -9.70 2.87
N PHE A 60 4.45 -8.76 2.32
CA PHE A 60 4.58 -7.34 2.57
C PHE A 60 3.33 -6.80 3.24
N VAL A 61 3.50 -5.93 4.22
CA VAL A 61 2.47 -5.03 4.72
C VAL A 61 2.92 -3.59 4.44
N LEU A 62 2.09 -2.87 3.73
CA LEU A 62 2.30 -1.49 3.29
C LEU A 62 1.09 -0.65 3.65
N HIS A 63 1.19 0.67 3.51
CA HIS A 63 0.07 1.56 3.71
C HIS A 63 -0.05 2.51 2.52
N ASN A 64 -1.21 2.52 1.88
CA ASN A 64 -1.59 3.58 0.97
C ASN A 64 -2.02 4.79 1.81
N LEU A 65 -1.38 5.93 1.60
CA LEU A 65 -1.58 7.14 2.41
C LEU A 65 -2.14 8.26 1.53
N ARG A 66 -3.14 8.96 2.04
CA ARG A 66 -3.73 10.13 1.38
C ARG A 66 -4.05 11.21 2.42
N LEU A 67 -4.07 12.47 2.00
CA LEU A 67 -4.45 13.59 2.84
C LEU A 67 -5.96 13.82 2.74
N ASP A 68 -6.64 13.83 3.87
CA ASP A 68 -7.94 14.47 3.98
C ASP A 68 -7.70 15.98 4.13
N VAL A 69 -7.84 16.70 3.04
CA VAL A 69 -7.57 18.15 2.96
C VAL A 69 -8.56 18.95 3.80
N GLU A 70 -9.82 18.48 3.91
CA GLU A 70 -10.87 19.19 4.66
C GLU A 70 -10.61 19.16 6.15
N ASN A 71 -10.23 17.99 6.68
CA ASN A 71 -9.99 17.77 8.12
C ASN A 71 -8.51 17.88 8.50
N LEU A 72 -7.60 18.06 7.54
CA LEU A 72 -6.15 18.00 7.70
C LEU A 72 -5.74 16.77 8.52
N ASP A 73 -6.13 15.60 8.04
CA ASP A 73 -5.78 14.34 8.67
C ASP A 73 -5.22 13.34 7.65
N LEU A 74 -4.40 12.40 8.13
CA LEU A 74 -3.79 11.38 7.29
C LEU A 74 -4.67 10.14 7.26
N VAL A 75 -5.27 9.86 6.12
CA VAL A 75 -6.00 8.61 5.88
C VAL A 75 -5.00 7.54 5.48
N SER A 76 -5.10 6.39 6.10
CA SER A 76 -4.18 5.26 5.92
C SER A 76 -4.98 3.98 5.68
N GLU A 77 -4.77 3.36 4.52
CA GLU A 77 -5.32 2.07 4.13
C GLU A 77 -4.22 1.01 4.16
N GLN A 78 -4.44 -0.12 4.81
CA GLN A 78 -3.49 -1.22 4.79
C GLN A 78 -3.57 -1.99 3.46
N ILE A 79 -2.41 -2.20 2.86
CA ILE A 79 -2.24 -3.07 1.69
C ILE A 79 -1.32 -4.21 2.10
N ALA A 80 -1.76 -5.46 1.92
CA ALA A 80 -0.91 -6.62 2.09
C ALA A 80 -0.68 -7.32 0.75
N LEU A 81 0.55 -7.76 0.50
CA LEU A 81 0.95 -8.46 -0.72
C LEU A 81 1.62 -9.77 -0.32
N PHE A 82 1.24 -10.86 -0.97
CA PHE A 82 1.98 -12.12 -0.90
C PHE A 82 2.48 -12.49 -2.30
N ALA A 83 3.79 -12.51 -2.48
CA ALA A 83 4.43 -12.83 -3.76
C ALA A 83 5.07 -14.22 -3.67
N GLY A 84 4.52 -15.20 -4.37
CA GLY A 84 5.08 -16.54 -4.54
C GLY A 84 5.77 -16.68 -5.90
N ASN A 85 6.24 -17.89 -6.24
CA ASN A 85 7.05 -18.13 -7.45
C ASN A 85 6.37 -17.70 -8.76
N ASN A 86 5.08 -17.95 -8.92
CA ASN A 86 4.32 -17.64 -10.14
C ASN A 86 2.99 -16.92 -9.86
N PHE A 87 2.84 -16.36 -8.68
CA PHE A 87 1.63 -15.64 -8.31
C PHE A 87 1.91 -14.46 -7.39
N VAL A 88 1.02 -13.48 -7.42
CA VAL A 88 0.92 -12.41 -6.42
C VAL A 88 -0.54 -12.34 -5.96
N VAL A 89 -0.74 -12.28 -4.64
CA VAL A 89 -2.04 -11.99 -4.05
C VAL A 89 -1.94 -10.64 -3.35
N SER A 90 -2.79 -9.70 -3.74
CA SER A 90 -2.93 -8.40 -3.08
C SER A 90 -4.24 -8.35 -2.28
N PHE A 91 -4.15 -7.80 -1.08
CA PHE A 91 -5.27 -7.57 -0.19
C PHE A 91 -5.33 -6.08 0.12
N GLN A 92 -6.44 -5.44 -0.21
CA GLN A 92 -6.71 -4.02 0.04
C GLN A 92 -7.75 -3.91 1.15
N GLU A 93 -7.51 -3.07 2.15
CA GLU A 93 -8.43 -2.87 3.28
C GLU A 93 -9.74 -2.25 2.78
N ASP A 94 -9.64 -1.24 1.94
CA ASP A 94 -10.77 -0.52 1.36
C ASP A 94 -11.29 -1.20 0.06
N PRO A 95 -12.56 -0.95 -0.32
CA PRO A 95 -13.12 -1.45 -1.57
C PRO A 95 -12.62 -0.71 -2.81
N ASP A 96 -11.92 0.41 -2.64
CA ASP A 96 -11.37 1.21 -3.72
C ASP A 96 -10.29 0.45 -4.49
N ASP A 97 -10.05 0.82 -5.75
CA ASP A 97 -9.07 0.15 -6.59
C ASP A 97 -7.74 0.92 -6.65
N THR A 98 -6.92 0.77 -5.61
CA THR A 98 -5.58 1.36 -5.53
C THR A 98 -4.68 0.94 -6.71
N PHE A 99 -4.90 -0.24 -7.28
CA PHE A 99 -4.09 -0.79 -8.36
C PHE A 99 -4.74 -0.71 -9.75
N ALA A 100 -5.77 0.12 -9.94
CA ALA A 100 -6.46 0.27 -11.22
C ALA A 100 -5.52 0.52 -12.40
N HIS A 101 -4.51 1.39 -12.22
CA HIS A 101 -3.52 1.72 -13.24
C HIS A 101 -2.64 0.50 -13.61
N ILE A 102 -2.15 -0.24 -12.61
CA ILE A 102 -1.34 -1.46 -12.84
C ILE A 102 -2.17 -2.52 -13.55
N ARG A 103 -3.43 -2.71 -13.14
CA ARG A 103 -4.37 -3.65 -13.76
C ARG A 103 -4.59 -3.31 -15.23
N LYS A 104 -4.87 -2.05 -15.55
CA LYS A 104 -5.05 -1.57 -16.91
C LYS A 104 -3.80 -1.85 -17.76
N ARG A 105 -2.62 -1.47 -17.28
CA ARG A 105 -1.34 -1.74 -17.98
C ARG A 105 -1.13 -3.23 -18.23
N THR A 106 -1.49 -4.08 -17.26
CA THR A 106 -1.38 -5.54 -17.39
C THR A 106 -2.35 -6.09 -18.43
N GLN A 107 -3.60 -5.60 -18.45
CA GLN A 107 -4.60 -6.02 -19.44
C GLN A 107 -4.23 -5.61 -20.87
N GLU A 108 -3.74 -4.40 -21.04
CA GLU A 108 -3.32 -3.85 -22.34
C GLU A 108 -2.00 -4.45 -22.83
N GLY A 109 -1.31 -5.25 -22.02
CA GLY A 109 -0.02 -5.84 -22.37
C GLY A 109 1.12 -4.83 -22.43
N LEU A 110 0.94 -3.66 -21.84
CA LEU A 110 1.90 -2.58 -21.83
C LEU A 110 3.03 -2.85 -20.81
N GLY A 111 4.26 -2.59 -21.25
CA GLY A 111 5.44 -2.73 -20.40
C GLY A 111 5.92 -4.18 -20.22
N ARG A 112 6.61 -4.44 -19.10
CA ARG A 112 7.30 -5.72 -18.85
C ARG A 112 6.54 -6.64 -17.87
N ILE A 113 5.43 -6.21 -17.30
CA ILE A 113 4.70 -6.94 -16.24
C ILE A 113 4.35 -8.38 -16.67
N ARG A 114 3.83 -8.56 -17.89
CA ARG A 114 3.50 -9.90 -18.43
C ARG A 114 4.70 -10.77 -18.79
N LYS A 115 5.88 -10.17 -18.95
CA LYS A 115 7.10 -10.86 -19.42
C LYS A 115 8.05 -11.23 -18.28
N LYS A 116 7.80 -10.67 -17.10
CA LYS A 116 8.60 -10.84 -15.89
C LYS A 116 7.83 -11.68 -14.87
N GLY A 117 8.52 -12.15 -13.85
CA GLY A 117 7.97 -12.99 -12.80
C GLY A 117 7.10 -12.21 -11.78
N SER A 118 6.74 -12.93 -10.73
CA SER A 118 5.96 -12.40 -9.60
C SER A 118 6.69 -11.31 -8.83
N ASP A 119 8.01 -11.39 -8.75
CA ASP A 119 8.92 -10.39 -8.20
C ASP A 119 8.71 -9.02 -8.86
N TYR A 120 8.70 -8.97 -10.18
CA TYR A 120 8.48 -7.72 -10.92
C TYR A 120 7.07 -7.15 -10.72
N LEU A 121 6.05 -8.02 -10.65
CA LEU A 121 4.69 -7.56 -10.34
C LEU A 121 4.60 -7.02 -8.91
N ALA A 122 5.17 -7.74 -7.94
CA ALA A 122 5.22 -7.27 -6.55
C ALA A 122 5.95 -5.93 -6.45
N TYR A 123 7.10 -5.78 -7.14
CA TYR A 123 7.81 -4.51 -7.24
C TYR A 123 6.90 -3.41 -7.81
N ALA A 124 6.19 -3.66 -8.91
CA ALA A 124 5.33 -2.65 -9.52
C ALA A 124 4.16 -2.22 -8.62
N LEU A 125 3.63 -3.14 -7.78
CA LEU A 125 2.60 -2.83 -6.81
C LEU A 125 3.15 -1.98 -5.65
N VAL A 126 4.34 -2.32 -5.14
CA VAL A 126 5.04 -1.54 -4.10
C VAL A 126 5.39 -0.14 -4.63
N ASP A 127 5.94 -0.06 -5.85
CA ASP A 127 6.32 1.17 -6.53
C ASP A 127 5.11 2.13 -6.67
N ASN A 128 3.95 1.60 -7.06
CA ASN A 128 2.70 2.37 -7.14
C ASN A 128 2.30 3.01 -5.79
N ILE A 129 2.49 2.30 -4.67
CA ILE A 129 2.22 2.83 -3.32
C ILE A 129 3.23 3.95 -2.98
N VAL A 130 4.51 3.73 -3.28
CA VAL A 130 5.58 4.70 -3.02
C VAL A 130 5.39 5.96 -3.86
N ASP A 131 5.00 5.82 -5.12
CA ASP A 131 4.67 6.96 -6.00
C ASP A 131 3.53 7.81 -5.42
N GLY A 132 2.53 7.18 -4.78
CA GLY A 132 1.46 7.87 -4.08
C GLY A 132 1.95 8.81 -2.97
N TYR A 133 3.10 8.52 -2.36
CA TYR A 133 3.66 9.38 -1.31
C TYR A 133 4.21 10.70 -1.84
N TYR A 134 4.66 10.74 -3.09
CA TYR A 134 5.06 12.02 -3.71
C TYR A 134 3.84 12.91 -3.91
N ILE A 135 2.72 12.35 -4.34
CA ILE A 135 1.45 13.09 -4.48
C ILE A 135 1.01 13.63 -3.11
N LEU A 136 1.07 12.81 -2.06
CA LEU A 136 0.76 13.24 -0.70
C LEU A 136 1.69 14.35 -0.21
N LEU A 137 2.98 14.30 -0.54
CA LEU A 137 3.94 15.35 -0.18
C LEU A 137 3.62 16.68 -0.88
N ASP A 138 3.24 16.65 -2.16
CA ASP A 138 2.83 17.84 -2.91
C ASP A 138 1.55 18.46 -2.32
N GLU A 139 0.61 17.62 -1.87
CA GLU A 139 -0.61 18.07 -1.16
C GLU A 139 -0.27 18.73 0.18
N ILE A 140 0.63 18.13 0.97
CA ILE A 140 1.10 18.71 2.24
C ILE A 140 1.80 20.05 1.99
N GLU A 141 2.66 20.14 0.97
CA GLU A 141 3.34 21.40 0.59
C GLU A 141 2.32 22.49 0.25
N THR A 142 1.29 22.15 -0.54
CA THR A 142 0.19 23.08 -0.85
C THR A 142 -0.47 23.62 0.42
N GLN A 143 -0.75 22.75 1.40
CA GLN A 143 -1.36 23.15 2.67
C GLN A 143 -0.43 24.03 3.52
N VAL A 144 0.89 23.83 3.44
CA VAL A 144 1.88 24.70 4.10
C VAL A 144 1.89 26.09 3.47
N LEU A 145 1.89 26.17 2.13
CA LEU A 145 1.86 27.48 1.42
C LEU A 145 0.60 28.27 1.73
N GLU A 146 -0.57 27.62 1.73
CA GLU A 146 -1.83 28.28 2.13
C GLU A 146 -1.77 28.81 3.57
N LEU A 147 -1.17 28.05 4.48
CA LEU A 147 -0.99 28.47 5.87
C LEU A 147 -0.04 29.68 5.96
N GLU A 148 1.06 29.71 5.22
CA GLU A 148 1.99 30.84 5.17
C GLU A 148 1.29 32.13 4.70
N GLU A 149 0.43 32.04 3.69
CA GLU A 149 -0.38 33.16 3.20
C GLU A 149 -1.37 33.66 4.28
N MET A 150 -2.05 32.74 4.95
CA MET A 150 -2.94 33.06 6.07
C MET A 150 -2.18 33.76 7.20
N MET A 151 -0.99 33.29 7.55
CA MET A 151 -0.15 33.90 8.60
C MET A 151 0.31 35.30 8.22
N TYR A 152 0.62 35.53 6.96
CA TYR A 152 1.04 36.86 6.47
C TYR A 152 -0.12 37.87 6.54
N THR A 153 -1.35 37.45 6.23
CA THR A 153 -2.53 38.32 6.25
C THR A 153 -3.14 38.48 7.63
N ASN A 154 -3.20 37.42 8.44
CA ASN A 154 -3.93 37.34 9.72
C ASN A 154 -3.17 36.57 10.81
N GLY A 155 -1.85 36.81 10.96
CA GLY A 155 -0.97 35.98 11.81
C GLY A 155 -1.32 35.87 13.31
N SER A 156 -2.26 36.67 13.82
CA SER A 156 -2.74 36.59 15.21
C SER A 156 -4.02 35.74 15.32
N ASP A 157 -4.56 35.21 14.21
CA ASP A 157 -5.79 34.42 14.23
C ASP A 157 -5.55 33.06 14.92
N PRO A 158 -6.40 32.71 15.93
CA PRO A 158 -6.39 31.39 16.55
C PRO A 158 -6.51 30.23 15.52
N ALA A 159 -7.21 30.44 14.38
CA ALA A 159 -7.36 29.47 13.32
C ALA A 159 -6.01 29.10 12.69
N CYS A 160 -5.10 30.07 12.50
CA CYS A 160 -3.74 29.80 11.99
C CYS A 160 -2.98 28.86 12.94
N LYS A 161 -3.09 29.07 14.24
CA LYS A 161 -2.43 28.21 15.24
C LYS A 161 -2.97 26.79 15.22
N ALA A 162 -4.29 26.62 15.13
CA ALA A 162 -4.91 25.31 15.04
C ALA A 162 -4.41 24.55 13.81
N ARG A 163 -4.39 25.21 12.64
CA ARG A 163 -3.92 24.62 11.37
C ARG A 163 -2.43 24.22 11.40
N ILE A 164 -1.57 24.98 12.11
CA ILE A 164 -0.18 24.59 12.36
C ILE A 164 -0.09 23.26 13.11
N PHE A 165 -0.91 23.10 14.16
CA PHE A 165 -0.93 21.85 14.95
C PHE A 165 -1.43 20.67 14.11
N ASP A 166 -2.44 20.87 13.29
CA ASP A 166 -2.98 19.82 12.41
C ASP A 166 -1.95 19.40 11.38
N LEU A 167 -1.31 20.32 10.65
CA LEU A 167 -0.24 20.01 9.72
C LEU A 167 0.94 19.31 10.39
N LYS A 168 1.34 19.76 11.58
CA LYS A 168 2.39 19.09 12.36
C LYS A 168 1.98 17.65 12.70
N ARG A 169 0.72 17.40 13.03
CA ARG A 169 0.18 16.07 13.30
C ARG A 169 0.29 15.19 12.05
N VAL A 170 -0.18 15.67 10.90
CA VAL A 170 -0.10 14.97 9.59
C VAL A 170 1.34 14.59 9.26
N VAL A 171 2.29 15.53 9.33
CA VAL A 171 3.71 15.27 9.03
C VAL A 171 4.30 14.22 9.97
N ASN A 172 3.96 14.27 11.28
CA ASN A 172 4.42 13.27 12.23
C ASN A 172 3.81 11.87 11.94
N GLN A 173 2.53 11.79 11.61
CA GLN A 173 1.86 10.55 11.24
C GLN A 173 2.50 9.96 9.99
N PHE A 174 2.72 10.76 8.95
CA PHE A 174 3.41 10.37 7.73
C PHE A 174 4.81 9.81 8.02
N ARG A 175 5.60 10.53 8.81
CA ARG A 175 6.94 10.07 9.22
C ARG A 175 6.89 8.71 9.92
N HIS A 176 5.93 8.50 10.82
CA HIS A 176 5.77 7.23 11.55
C HIS A 176 5.41 6.06 10.64
N ARG A 177 4.66 6.31 9.56
CA ARG A 177 4.34 5.28 8.55
C ARG A 177 5.50 5.02 7.60
N LEU A 178 6.25 6.06 7.22
CA LEU A 178 7.34 5.98 6.25
C LEU A 178 8.58 5.24 6.79
N LEU A 179 8.93 5.42 8.07
CA LEU A 179 10.16 4.81 8.63
C LEU A 179 10.17 3.28 8.56
N PRO A 180 9.10 2.55 8.98
CA PRO A 180 9.06 1.10 8.83
C PRO A 180 9.06 0.64 7.38
N LEU A 181 8.41 1.39 6.48
CA LEU A 181 8.39 1.07 5.06
C LEU A 181 9.78 1.13 4.44
N ARG A 182 10.56 2.16 4.73
CA ARG A 182 11.95 2.27 4.25
C ARG A 182 12.75 1.02 4.60
N ASP A 183 12.59 0.52 5.81
CA ASP A 183 13.32 -0.65 6.27
C ASP A 183 12.82 -1.95 5.58
N ALA A 184 11.51 -2.05 5.32
CA ALA A 184 10.91 -3.15 4.57
C ALA A 184 11.38 -3.17 3.10
N VAL A 185 11.35 -2.03 2.42
CA VAL A 185 11.82 -1.89 1.03
C VAL A 185 13.33 -2.16 0.93
N ALA A 186 14.13 -1.68 1.88
CA ALA A 186 15.57 -1.94 1.90
C ALA A 186 15.90 -3.44 2.07
N ARG A 187 15.05 -4.22 2.74
CA ARG A 187 15.19 -5.68 2.80
C ARG A 187 14.83 -6.31 1.46
N PHE A 188 13.75 -5.89 0.82
CA PHE A 188 13.33 -6.42 -0.47
C PHE A 188 14.44 -6.36 -1.52
N TYR A 189 15.15 -5.23 -1.61
CA TYR A 189 16.29 -5.08 -2.52
C TYR A 189 17.52 -5.96 -2.19
N ARG A 190 17.58 -6.55 -1.00
CA ARG A 190 18.70 -7.43 -0.59
C ARG A 190 18.37 -8.90 -0.76
N THR A 191 17.11 -9.24 -0.98
CA THR A 191 16.63 -10.63 -1.13
C THR A 191 16.77 -11.10 -2.60
N GLU A 192 17.18 -10.22 -3.52
CA GLU A 192 17.63 -10.56 -4.87
C GLU A 192 19.15 -10.91 -4.85
#